data_2ae8c4694910e42e04c35fb691467880
#
_entry.id   2ae8c4694910e42e04c35fb691467880
#
_cell.length_a   1.000
_cell.length_b   1.000
_cell.length_c   1.000
_cell.angle_alpha   90.00
_cell.angle_beta   90.00
_cell.angle_gamma   90.00
#
_symmetry.space_group_name_H-M   'P 1'
#
loop_
_entity.id
_entity.type
_entity.pdbx_description
1 polymer ?
#
loop_
_entity_poly.entity_id
_entity_poly.type
_entity_poly.pdbx_seq_one_letter_code
_entity_poly.pdbx_strand_id
1 'polypeptide(L)'
;MSISVVIPTLNSERTIGTVIKSALTVADEVIVVDSFSIDNTVEIAEKEGAKVIQVKGSRLIARIEGAKTAKGYYIVNLDADMYFSENFKGFKEKVIALGEITVGKGIVNKIMSMDREITHRKWRENLDVTRGGIIPRMYDRQLLLKAYENIPVNLRDKLNAFEDSIIYYEVSKLYKGKVQFIPNAVYHIEDDSLLHFMKKWYKYGKNAKLLKGTEYEVFIKGRKVRPGLSIAEKVKLLIPTLVKGIPFAIGYYF
;
A
#
# COMPACT_ATOMS: atom_id res chain seq x y z
N MET A 1 -20.13 -7.31 -9.87
CA MET A 1 -19.78 -7.15 -8.45
C MET A 1 -19.27 -5.72 -8.28
N SER A 2 -19.85 -4.98 -7.33
CA SER A 2 -19.51 -3.57 -7.14
C SER A 2 -18.17 -3.38 -6.43
N ILE A 3 -17.41 -2.37 -6.85
CA ILE A 3 -16.10 -2.03 -6.34
C ILE A 3 -16.12 -0.61 -5.80
N SER A 4 -15.62 -0.40 -4.57
CA SER A 4 -15.28 0.90 -4.04
C SER A 4 -13.77 1.05 -3.97
N VAL A 5 -13.24 2.16 -4.49
CA VAL A 5 -11.82 2.51 -4.33
C VAL A 5 -11.69 3.53 -3.21
N VAL A 6 -10.87 3.22 -2.21
CA VAL A 6 -10.57 4.09 -1.06
C VAL A 6 -9.15 4.62 -1.20
N ILE A 7 -9.02 5.95 -1.21
CA ILE A 7 -7.76 6.66 -1.44
C ILE A 7 -7.45 7.59 -0.27
N PRO A 8 -6.63 7.15 0.72
CA PRO A 8 -6.08 8.05 1.72
C PRO A 8 -5.19 9.10 1.06
N THR A 9 -5.37 10.37 1.39
CA THR A 9 -4.62 11.45 0.75
C THR A 9 -4.22 12.55 1.72
N LEU A 10 -3.09 13.17 1.42
CA LEU A 10 -2.58 14.39 2.07
C LEU A 10 -1.65 15.11 1.10
N ASN A 11 -2.01 16.32 0.67
CA ASN A 11 -1.22 17.16 -0.23
C ASN A 11 -0.80 16.40 -1.51
N SER A 12 -1.77 15.90 -2.25
CA SER A 12 -1.58 15.04 -3.43
C SER A 12 -2.08 15.66 -4.73
N GLU A 13 -2.16 17.00 -4.82
CA GLU A 13 -2.71 17.72 -5.99
C GLU A 13 -2.09 17.30 -7.32
N ARG A 14 -0.83 16.86 -7.32
CA ARG A 14 -0.11 16.45 -8.55
C ARG A 14 -0.59 15.13 -9.14
N THR A 15 -1.13 14.25 -8.32
CA THR A 15 -1.41 12.85 -8.72
C THR A 15 -2.88 12.49 -8.59
N ILE A 16 -3.61 13.10 -7.64
CA ILE A 16 -4.95 12.66 -7.26
C ILE A 16 -5.94 12.64 -8.43
N GLY A 17 -5.89 13.61 -9.34
CA GLY A 17 -6.77 13.64 -10.51
C GLY A 17 -6.56 12.46 -11.45
N THR A 18 -5.30 12.07 -11.71
CA THR A 18 -4.98 10.88 -12.53
C THR A 18 -5.45 9.60 -11.83
N VAL A 19 -5.25 9.51 -10.54
CA VAL A 19 -5.66 8.35 -9.73
C VAL A 19 -7.16 8.17 -9.77
N ILE A 20 -7.94 9.23 -9.54
CA ILE A 20 -9.41 9.19 -9.57
C ILE A 20 -9.94 8.81 -10.95
N LYS A 21 -9.43 9.44 -12.00
CA LYS A 21 -9.84 9.11 -13.39
C LYS A 21 -9.65 7.63 -13.69
N SER A 22 -8.51 7.07 -13.34
CA SER A 22 -8.24 5.64 -13.53
C SER A 22 -9.15 4.76 -12.66
N ALA A 23 -9.39 5.15 -11.41
CA ALA A 23 -10.25 4.41 -10.50
C ALA A 23 -11.70 4.35 -11.00
N LEU A 24 -12.24 5.43 -11.55
CA LEU A 24 -13.58 5.49 -12.11
C LEU A 24 -13.79 4.62 -13.36
N THR A 25 -12.71 4.15 -14.00
CA THR A 25 -12.83 3.20 -15.12
C THR A 25 -13.12 1.77 -14.66
N VAL A 26 -12.88 1.46 -13.38
CA VAL A 26 -12.94 0.09 -12.83
C VAL A 26 -13.83 -0.04 -11.61
N ALA A 27 -14.22 1.07 -10.99
CA ALA A 27 -14.98 1.11 -9.74
C ALA A 27 -16.34 1.81 -9.91
N ASP A 28 -17.31 1.37 -9.10
CA ASP A 28 -18.65 1.99 -9.03
C ASP A 28 -18.65 3.27 -8.18
N GLU A 29 -17.68 3.40 -7.28
CA GLU A 29 -17.47 4.62 -6.49
C GLU A 29 -15.99 4.81 -6.11
N VAL A 30 -15.57 6.07 -6.00
CA VAL A 30 -14.26 6.47 -5.50
C VAL A 30 -14.45 7.35 -4.27
N ILE A 31 -13.78 6.97 -3.17
CA ILE A 31 -13.83 7.67 -1.90
C ILE A 31 -12.41 8.17 -1.59
N VAL A 32 -12.24 9.47 -1.63
CA VAL A 32 -11.01 10.15 -1.20
C VAL A 32 -11.15 10.48 0.28
N VAL A 33 -10.22 9.99 1.09
CA VAL A 33 -10.17 10.27 2.52
C VAL A 33 -9.02 11.22 2.77
N ASP A 34 -9.36 12.51 2.83
CA ASP A 34 -8.41 13.59 2.95
C ASP A 34 -8.02 13.85 4.41
N SER A 35 -6.72 13.91 4.67
CA SER A 35 -6.16 14.22 5.99
C SER A 35 -5.88 15.72 6.17
N PHE A 36 -6.82 16.58 5.78
CA PHE A 36 -6.76 18.04 5.82
C PHE A 36 -5.62 18.59 4.95
N SER A 37 -5.65 18.29 3.66
CA SER A 37 -4.75 18.87 2.66
C SER A 37 -4.88 20.39 2.60
N ILE A 38 -3.75 21.08 2.39
CA ILE A 38 -3.65 22.54 2.29
C ILE A 38 -3.37 23.01 0.85
N ASP A 39 -3.23 22.07 -0.07
CA ASP A 39 -3.13 22.30 -1.51
C ASP A 39 -4.48 22.04 -2.21
N ASN A 40 -4.51 22.00 -3.53
CA ASN A 40 -5.75 21.82 -4.30
C ASN A 40 -6.27 20.37 -4.34
N THR A 41 -5.77 19.48 -3.50
CA THR A 41 -6.13 18.04 -3.50
C THR A 41 -7.64 17.82 -3.43
N VAL A 42 -8.33 18.49 -2.50
CA VAL A 42 -9.78 18.31 -2.27
C VAL A 42 -10.57 18.82 -3.47
N GLU A 43 -10.27 20.04 -3.95
CA GLU A 43 -10.95 20.64 -5.09
C GLU A 43 -10.82 19.76 -6.34
N ILE A 44 -9.62 19.25 -6.61
CA ILE A 44 -9.38 18.35 -7.75
C ILE A 44 -10.17 17.05 -7.56
N ALA A 45 -10.19 16.49 -6.36
CA ALA A 45 -10.88 15.23 -6.09
C ALA A 45 -12.40 15.34 -6.32
N GLU A 46 -13.03 16.39 -5.84
CA GLU A 46 -14.45 16.66 -6.04
C GLU A 46 -14.78 16.92 -7.51
N LYS A 47 -13.97 17.71 -8.20
CA LYS A 47 -14.12 18.00 -9.63
C LYS A 47 -14.04 16.74 -10.49
N GLU A 48 -13.19 15.79 -10.12
CA GLU A 48 -13.04 14.52 -10.84
C GLU A 48 -14.12 13.48 -10.45
N GLY A 49 -15.09 13.85 -9.59
CA GLY A 49 -16.25 13.03 -9.26
C GLY A 49 -16.03 12.04 -8.09
N ALA A 50 -14.98 12.19 -7.30
CA ALA A 50 -14.82 11.40 -6.09
C ALA A 50 -15.69 11.93 -4.95
N LYS A 51 -16.16 11.03 -4.09
CA LYS A 51 -16.72 11.40 -2.81
C LYS A 51 -15.57 11.72 -1.85
N VAL A 52 -15.49 12.97 -1.37
CA VAL A 52 -14.46 13.38 -0.41
C VAL A 52 -15.01 13.33 1.01
N ILE A 53 -14.24 12.74 1.93
CA ILE A 53 -14.45 12.85 3.38
C ILE A 53 -13.15 13.32 4.03
N GLN A 54 -13.24 14.19 5.02
CA GLN A 54 -12.06 14.66 5.76
C GLN A 54 -11.97 13.94 7.10
N VAL A 55 -10.80 13.34 7.36
CA VAL A 55 -10.57 12.53 8.56
C VAL A 55 -9.22 12.87 9.17
N LYS A 56 -9.23 13.28 10.43
CA LYS A 56 -8.01 13.50 11.21
C LYS A 56 -7.48 12.17 11.75
N GLY A 57 -6.21 11.87 11.50
CA GLY A 57 -5.59 10.66 12.03
C GLY A 57 -4.50 10.11 11.12
N SER A 58 -4.18 8.86 11.34
CA SER A 58 -3.18 8.13 10.56
C SER A 58 -3.75 7.66 9.20
N ARG A 59 -2.86 7.18 8.32
CA ARG A 59 -3.28 6.53 7.06
C ARG A 59 -4.17 5.32 7.32
N LEU A 60 -3.93 4.56 8.39
CA LEU A 60 -4.77 3.43 8.76
C LEU A 60 -6.20 3.89 9.12
N ILE A 61 -6.35 4.96 9.90
CA ILE A 61 -7.67 5.53 10.21
C ILE A 61 -8.36 5.98 8.91
N ALA A 62 -7.66 6.64 8.01
CA ALA A 62 -8.25 7.03 6.73
C ALA A 62 -8.76 5.82 5.93
N ARG A 63 -8.01 4.70 5.88
CA ARG A 63 -8.48 3.46 5.23
C ARG A 63 -9.71 2.85 5.93
N ILE A 64 -9.74 2.86 7.27
CA ILE A 64 -10.88 2.37 8.06
C ILE A 64 -12.14 3.19 7.76
N GLU A 65 -12.05 4.51 7.84
CA GLU A 65 -13.20 5.39 7.63
C GLU A 65 -13.69 5.37 6.17
N GLY A 66 -12.76 5.29 5.21
CA GLY A 66 -13.09 5.06 3.82
C GLY A 66 -13.85 3.74 3.60
N ALA A 67 -13.37 2.65 4.21
CA ALA A 67 -14.01 1.33 4.11
C ALA A 67 -15.40 1.27 4.76
N LYS A 68 -15.61 1.98 5.87
CA LYS A 68 -16.93 2.13 6.50
C LYS A 68 -17.89 2.91 5.61
N THR A 69 -17.40 3.94 4.92
CA THR A 69 -18.17 4.79 4.02
C THR A 69 -18.53 4.07 2.71
N ALA A 70 -17.70 3.13 2.29
CA ALA A 70 -17.83 2.39 1.05
C ALA A 70 -19.11 1.51 1.01
N LYS A 71 -19.73 1.42 -0.17
CA LYS A 71 -20.93 0.62 -0.43
C LYS A 71 -20.65 -0.62 -1.29
N GLY A 72 -19.51 -0.65 -1.98
CA GLY A 72 -19.13 -1.74 -2.85
C GLY A 72 -18.94 -3.07 -2.12
N TYR A 73 -19.11 -4.15 -2.85
CA TYR A 73 -18.85 -5.51 -2.34
C TYR A 73 -17.35 -5.73 -2.13
N TYR A 74 -16.52 -5.17 -3.00
CA TYR A 74 -15.07 -5.14 -2.85
C TYR A 74 -14.58 -3.74 -2.51
N ILE A 75 -13.52 -3.68 -1.70
CA ILE A 75 -12.76 -2.46 -1.44
C ILE A 75 -11.37 -2.60 -1.99
N VAL A 76 -10.92 -1.61 -2.76
CA VAL A 76 -9.53 -1.45 -3.15
C VAL A 76 -8.91 -0.32 -2.33
N ASN A 77 -7.90 -0.65 -1.53
CA ASN A 77 -7.04 0.31 -0.84
C ASN A 77 -5.96 0.82 -1.82
N LEU A 78 -6.21 1.94 -2.47
CA LEU A 78 -5.29 2.52 -3.43
C LEU A 78 -4.55 3.72 -2.80
N ASP A 79 -3.25 3.88 -3.10
CA ASP A 79 -2.50 5.06 -2.66
C ASP A 79 -2.73 6.23 -3.64
N ALA A 80 -2.58 7.47 -3.17
CA ALA A 80 -2.82 8.69 -3.96
C ALA A 80 -1.77 8.92 -5.08
N ASP A 81 -0.79 8.04 -5.20
CA ASP A 81 0.25 7.99 -6.23
C ASP A 81 0.19 6.71 -7.08
N MET A 82 -0.94 5.97 -7.01
CA MET A 82 -1.18 4.74 -7.78
C MET A 82 -2.41 4.87 -8.67
N TYR A 83 -2.32 4.35 -9.89
CA TYR A 83 -3.46 4.31 -10.81
C TYR A 83 -3.55 2.98 -11.55
N PHE A 84 -4.78 2.59 -11.91
CA PHE A 84 -5.02 1.30 -12.56
C PHE A 84 -4.43 1.25 -13.96
N SER A 85 -3.97 0.06 -14.33
CA SER A 85 -3.60 -0.26 -15.71
C SER A 85 -4.72 -1.03 -16.40
N GLU A 86 -4.58 -1.19 -17.70
CA GLU A 86 -5.47 -2.00 -18.55
C GLU A 86 -5.47 -3.49 -18.18
N ASN A 87 -4.50 -3.94 -17.39
CA ASN A 87 -4.40 -5.32 -16.92
C ASN A 87 -5.26 -5.61 -15.67
N PHE A 88 -5.85 -4.60 -15.06
CA PHE A 88 -6.76 -4.80 -13.93
C PHE A 88 -8.11 -5.33 -14.41
N LYS A 89 -8.25 -6.65 -14.44
CA LYS A 89 -9.49 -7.35 -14.83
C LYS A 89 -9.46 -8.82 -14.40
N GLY A 90 -10.61 -9.47 -14.42
CA GLY A 90 -10.70 -10.93 -14.27
C GLY A 90 -10.39 -11.45 -12.87
N PHE A 91 -10.89 -10.81 -11.81
CA PHE A 91 -10.76 -11.32 -10.45
C PHE A 91 -11.98 -12.18 -10.04
N LYS A 92 -11.73 -13.17 -9.17
CA LYS A 92 -12.74 -14.12 -8.66
C LYS A 92 -12.61 -14.38 -7.16
N GLU A 93 -11.45 -14.11 -6.58
CA GLU A 93 -11.16 -14.39 -5.18
C GLU A 93 -11.59 -13.23 -4.27
N LYS A 94 -11.70 -13.50 -2.97
CA LYS A 94 -12.06 -12.48 -1.96
C LYS A 94 -10.91 -11.56 -1.58
N VAL A 95 -9.68 -11.98 -1.86
CA VAL A 95 -8.45 -11.25 -1.55
C VAL A 95 -7.57 -11.23 -2.80
N ILE A 96 -7.22 -10.03 -3.26
CA ILE A 96 -6.50 -9.84 -4.51
C ILE A 96 -5.27 -8.96 -4.28
N ALA A 97 -4.13 -9.47 -4.70
CA ALA A 97 -2.88 -8.73 -4.75
C ALA A 97 -2.70 -8.10 -6.13
N LEU A 98 -2.44 -6.81 -6.17
CA LEU A 98 -2.24 -6.04 -7.40
C LEU A 98 -0.75 -5.88 -7.66
N GLY A 99 -0.29 -6.43 -8.77
CA GLY A 99 1.09 -6.24 -9.22
C GLY A 99 1.32 -4.79 -9.66
N GLU A 100 2.42 -4.20 -9.18
CA GLU A 100 2.76 -2.80 -9.41
C GLU A 100 3.79 -2.63 -10.51
N ILE A 101 3.58 -1.66 -11.40
CA ILE A 101 4.57 -1.16 -12.37
C ILE A 101 5.08 0.18 -11.85
N THR A 102 6.38 0.33 -11.70
CA THR A 102 6.98 1.62 -11.33
C THR A 102 6.98 2.57 -12.51
N VAL A 103 6.51 3.80 -12.29
CA VAL A 103 6.48 4.86 -13.30
C VAL A 103 7.37 6.03 -12.85
N GLY A 104 8.19 6.52 -13.77
CA GLY A 104 9.11 7.64 -13.57
C GLY A 104 10.44 7.41 -14.28
N LYS A 105 11.30 8.43 -14.29
CA LYS A 105 12.60 8.41 -15.04
C LYS A 105 13.83 8.49 -14.13
N GLY A 106 13.66 8.84 -12.85
CA GLY A 106 14.75 9.06 -11.91
C GLY A 106 15.44 7.79 -11.42
N ILE A 107 16.49 7.98 -10.62
CA ILE A 107 17.25 6.87 -10.01
C ILE A 107 16.41 6.05 -9.06
N VAL A 108 15.48 6.69 -8.32
CA VAL A 108 14.55 6.01 -7.41
C VAL A 108 13.68 5.05 -8.19
N ASN A 109 13.16 5.47 -9.34
CA ASN A 109 12.35 4.62 -10.22
C ASN A 109 13.10 3.37 -10.67
N LYS A 110 14.36 3.51 -11.08
CA LYS A 110 15.22 2.36 -11.45
C LYS A 110 15.41 1.40 -10.29
N ILE A 111 15.71 1.93 -9.09
CA ILE A 111 15.90 1.14 -7.87
C ILE A 111 14.60 0.38 -7.52
N MET A 112 13.45 1.05 -7.57
CA MET A 112 12.16 0.46 -7.24
C MET A 112 11.68 -0.53 -8.28
N SER A 113 11.88 -0.26 -9.58
CA SER A 113 11.59 -1.21 -10.66
C SER A 113 12.33 -2.53 -10.47
N MET A 114 13.62 -2.48 -10.18
CA MET A 114 14.43 -3.70 -9.95
C MET A 114 13.92 -4.49 -8.74
N ASP A 115 13.60 -3.82 -7.65
CA ASP A 115 13.08 -4.47 -6.44
C ASP A 115 11.71 -5.12 -6.70
N ARG A 116 10.80 -4.41 -7.38
CA ARG A 116 9.46 -4.91 -7.72
C ARG A 116 9.52 -6.08 -8.70
N GLU A 117 10.29 -5.97 -9.77
CA GLU A 117 10.44 -7.04 -10.77
C GLU A 117 10.86 -8.36 -10.12
N ILE A 118 11.89 -8.33 -9.27
CA ILE A 118 12.36 -9.52 -8.58
C ILE A 118 11.30 -10.02 -7.58
N THR A 119 10.66 -9.11 -6.84
CA THR A 119 9.62 -9.45 -5.87
C THR A 119 8.43 -10.10 -6.56
N HIS A 120 7.90 -9.52 -7.62
CA HIS A 120 6.73 -10.04 -8.34
C HIS A 120 7.02 -11.41 -8.98
N ARG A 121 8.22 -11.60 -9.55
CA ARG A 121 8.61 -12.85 -10.15
C ARG A 121 8.76 -14.00 -9.15
N LYS A 122 9.36 -13.71 -7.99
CA LYS A 122 9.74 -14.74 -7.00
C LYS A 122 8.65 -15.03 -5.96
N TRP A 123 7.85 -14.03 -5.63
CA TRP A 123 6.89 -14.14 -4.52
C TRP A 123 5.43 -13.88 -4.88
N ARG A 124 5.09 -13.88 -6.18
CA ARG A 124 3.68 -13.75 -6.62
C ARG A 124 2.75 -14.82 -6.03
N GLU A 125 3.29 -15.99 -5.69
CA GLU A 125 2.54 -17.11 -5.13
C GLU A 125 2.74 -17.24 -3.60
N ASN A 126 3.78 -16.62 -3.05
CA ASN A 126 4.05 -16.61 -1.62
C ASN A 126 3.69 -15.25 -1.04
N LEU A 127 2.50 -15.19 -0.52
CA LEU A 127 1.90 -13.98 0.07
C LEU A 127 2.13 -13.91 1.58
N ASP A 128 3.19 -14.54 2.08
CA ASP A 128 3.62 -14.40 3.47
C ASP A 128 4.09 -12.95 3.73
N VAL A 129 3.21 -12.15 4.27
CA VAL A 129 3.43 -10.75 4.60
C VAL A 129 4.59 -10.54 5.58
N THR A 130 4.89 -11.53 6.41
CA THR A 130 5.98 -11.45 7.39
C THR A 130 7.35 -11.51 6.74
N ARG A 131 7.42 -12.05 5.53
CA ARG A 131 8.64 -12.18 4.72
C ARG A 131 8.80 -11.13 3.62
N GLY A 132 7.93 -10.10 3.62
CA GLY A 132 8.01 -9.00 2.66
C GLY A 132 7.56 -9.39 1.25
N GLY A 133 6.56 -10.25 1.14
CA GLY A 133 5.88 -10.59 -0.10
C GLY A 133 5.02 -9.45 -0.66
N ILE A 134 4.27 -9.75 -1.71
CA ILE A 134 3.30 -8.82 -2.29
C ILE A 134 2.12 -8.70 -1.34
N ILE A 135 1.74 -7.48 -1.01
CA ILE A 135 0.62 -7.22 -0.11
C ILE A 135 -0.65 -7.02 -0.94
N PRO A 136 -1.72 -7.77 -0.67
CA PRO A 136 -3.01 -7.53 -1.29
C PRO A 136 -3.53 -6.12 -1.01
N ARG A 137 -4.23 -5.56 -1.98
CA ARG A 137 -4.84 -4.23 -1.89
C ARG A 137 -6.35 -4.24 -2.11
N MET A 138 -6.91 -5.35 -2.62
CA MET A 138 -8.35 -5.49 -2.85
C MET A 138 -8.90 -6.66 -2.02
N TYR A 139 -10.01 -6.40 -1.36
CA TYR A 139 -10.62 -7.31 -0.38
C TYR A 139 -12.14 -7.32 -0.49
N ASP A 140 -12.76 -8.46 -0.18
CA ASP A 140 -14.17 -8.51 0.23
C ASP A 140 -14.39 -7.52 1.37
N ARG A 141 -15.39 -6.64 1.25
CA ARG A 141 -15.64 -5.55 2.19
C ARG A 141 -15.90 -6.04 3.61
N GLN A 142 -16.70 -7.09 3.77
CA GLN A 142 -17.05 -7.58 5.10
C GLN A 142 -15.85 -8.22 5.80
N LEU A 143 -15.06 -8.97 5.04
CA LEU A 143 -13.81 -9.53 5.53
C LEU A 143 -12.84 -8.45 5.98
N LEU A 144 -12.69 -7.38 5.19
CA LEU A 144 -11.82 -6.25 5.50
C LEU A 144 -12.27 -5.50 6.76
N LEU A 145 -13.57 -5.22 6.90
CA LEU A 145 -14.11 -4.54 8.08
C LEU A 145 -13.86 -5.33 9.37
N LYS A 146 -14.07 -6.67 9.33
CA LYS A 146 -13.74 -7.55 10.46
C LYS A 146 -12.24 -7.56 10.78
N ALA A 147 -11.37 -7.53 9.76
CA ALA A 147 -9.93 -7.46 9.95
C ALA A 147 -9.52 -6.13 10.64
N TYR A 148 -10.14 -5.02 10.29
CA TYR A 148 -9.90 -3.74 10.96
C TYR A 148 -10.28 -3.76 12.45
N GLU A 149 -11.34 -4.48 12.83
CA GLU A 149 -11.76 -4.61 14.22
C GLU A 149 -10.70 -5.29 15.11
N ASN A 150 -9.90 -6.19 14.55
CA ASN A 150 -8.83 -6.89 15.26
C ASN A 150 -7.61 -6.00 15.53
N ILE A 151 -7.42 -4.91 14.78
CA ILE A 151 -6.25 -4.04 14.97
C ILE A 151 -6.44 -3.23 16.27
N PRO A 152 -5.47 -3.27 17.21
CA PRO A 152 -5.57 -2.54 18.47
C PRO A 152 -5.81 -1.04 18.28
N VAL A 153 -6.78 -0.48 19.03
CA VAL A 153 -7.21 0.91 18.91
C VAL A 153 -6.04 1.90 19.11
N ASN A 154 -5.18 1.61 20.09
CA ASN A 154 -4.01 2.46 20.40
C ASN A 154 -2.96 2.53 19.28
N LEU A 155 -3.02 1.62 18.30
CA LEU A 155 -2.16 1.65 17.11
C LEU A 155 -2.81 2.40 15.94
N ARG A 156 -4.15 2.38 15.83
CA ARG A 156 -4.86 2.88 14.64
C ARG A 156 -4.52 4.34 14.33
N ASP A 157 -4.46 5.20 15.35
CA ASP A 157 -4.20 6.65 15.17
C ASP A 157 -2.75 6.99 14.82
N LYS A 158 -1.83 6.04 14.94
CA LYS A 158 -0.38 6.30 14.84
C LYS A 158 0.27 5.67 13.61
N LEU A 159 -0.41 4.70 12.97
CA LEU A 159 0.18 3.92 11.88
C LEU A 159 0.07 4.64 10.53
N ASN A 160 1.19 5.20 10.09
CA ASN A 160 1.40 5.78 8.76
C ASN A 160 2.38 4.97 7.89
N ALA A 161 2.80 3.79 8.38
CA ALA A 161 3.58 2.80 7.66
C ALA A 161 3.24 1.41 8.21
N PHE A 162 3.44 0.37 7.40
CA PHE A 162 3.06 -1.01 7.69
C PHE A 162 1.55 -1.27 7.78
N GLU A 163 0.71 -0.26 7.60
CA GLU A 163 -0.74 -0.44 7.68
C GLU A 163 -1.23 -1.51 6.71
N ASP A 164 -0.76 -1.52 5.47
CA ASP A 164 -1.14 -2.55 4.48
C ASP A 164 -0.72 -3.96 4.92
N SER A 165 0.49 -4.08 5.51
CA SER A 165 0.99 -5.36 6.04
C SER A 165 0.16 -5.84 7.21
N ILE A 166 -0.22 -4.94 8.12
CA ILE A 166 -1.05 -5.24 9.29
C ILE A 166 -2.46 -5.62 8.85
N ILE A 167 -3.06 -4.86 7.93
CA ILE A 167 -4.38 -5.16 7.36
C ILE A 167 -4.39 -6.57 6.78
N TYR A 168 -3.42 -6.89 5.92
CA TYR A 168 -3.36 -8.22 5.32
C TYR A 168 -3.07 -9.32 6.35
N TYR A 169 -2.26 -9.07 7.36
CA TYR A 169 -2.01 -10.00 8.45
C TYR A 169 -3.32 -10.36 9.17
N GLU A 170 -4.14 -9.36 9.51
CA GLU A 170 -5.44 -9.59 10.13
C GLU A 170 -6.42 -10.30 9.18
N VAL A 171 -6.45 -9.92 7.91
CA VAL A 171 -7.21 -10.63 6.89
C VAL A 171 -6.78 -12.09 6.80
N SER A 172 -5.49 -12.39 6.85
CA SER A 172 -4.96 -13.75 6.74
C SER A 172 -5.31 -14.66 7.92
N LYS A 173 -5.61 -14.08 9.08
CA LYS A 173 -6.15 -14.83 10.24
C LYS A 173 -7.59 -15.29 9.98
N LEU A 174 -8.38 -14.48 9.33
CA LEU A 174 -9.80 -14.69 9.07
C LEU A 174 -10.07 -15.48 7.77
N TYR A 175 -9.24 -15.31 6.76
CA TYR A 175 -9.41 -15.89 5.43
C TYR A 175 -8.31 -16.90 5.10
N LYS A 176 -8.71 -18.15 4.89
CA LYS A 176 -7.82 -19.27 4.53
C LYS A 176 -7.95 -19.68 3.05
N GLY A 177 -8.70 -18.88 2.28
CA GLY A 177 -8.85 -19.10 0.85
C GLY A 177 -7.64 -18.65 0.04
N LYS A 178 -7.75 -18.80 -1.27
CA LYS A 178 -6.70 -18.42 -2.20
C LYS A 178 -6.64 -16.90 -2.34
N VAL A 179 -5.41 -16.35 -2.37
CA VAL A 179 -5.18 -14.97 -2.79
C VAL A 179 -4.85 -14.94 -4.27
N GLN A 180 -5.59 -14.15 -5.03
CA GLN A 180 -5.35 -13.98 -6.46
C GLN A 180 -4.31 -12.88 -6.68
N PHE A 181 -3.34 -13.13 -7.55
CA PHE A 181 -2.40 -12.12 -8.02
C PHE A 181 -2.76 -11.67 -9.43
N ILE A 182 -2.96 -10.38 -9.63
CA ILE A 182 -3.13 -9.77 -10.95
C ILE A 182 -1.83 -9.05 -11.32
N PRO A 183 -1.05 -9.57 -12.28
CA PRO A 183 0.21 -8.95 -12.66
C PRO A 183 -0.02 -7.59 -13.33
N ASN A 184 0.89 -6.65 -13.06
CA ASN A 184 0.88 -5.32 -13.70
C ASN A 184 -0.47 -4.60 -13.62
N ALA A 185 -1.19 -4.76 -12.51
CA ALA A 185 -2.54 -4.25 -12.33
C ALA A 185 -2.60 -2.75 -12.08
N VAL A 186 -1.54 -2.18 -11.52
CA VAL A 186 -1.48 -0.77 -11.18
C VAL A 186 -0.11 -0.18 -11.52
N TYR A 187 -0.11 1.09 -11.91
CA TYR A 187 1.08 1.93 -11.99
C TYR A 187 1.30 2.63 -10.65
N HIS A 188 2.56 2.78 -10.24
CA HIS A 188 2.95 3.48 -9.02
C HIS A 188 3.97 4.57 -9.36
N ILE A 189 3.59 5.81 -9.15
CA ILE A 189 4.42 6.99 -9.39
C ILE A 189 5.39 7.12 -8.20
N GLU A 190 6.66 6.93 -8.43
CA GLU A 190 7.69 7.13 -7.38
C GLU A 190 8.21 8.57 -7.41
N ASP A 191 8.55 9.07 -6.23
CA ASP A 191 9.26 10.35 -6.12
C ASP A 191 10.64 10.25 -6.78
N ASP A 192 10.97 11.19 -7.66
CA ASP A 192 12.27 11.23 -8.34
C ASP A 192 13.41 11.67 -7.41
N SER A 193 13.09 12.26 -6.27
CA SER A 193 14.06 12.74 -5.28
C SER A 193 14.56 11.63 -4.36
N LEU A 194 15.85 11.26 -4.51
CA LEU A 194 16.49 10.31 -3.60
C LEU A 194 16.42 10.76 -2.13
N LEU A 195 16.54 12.06 -1.88
CA LEU A 195 16.46 12.61 -0.53
C LEU A 195 15.06 12.44 0.08
N HIS A 196 13.99 12.72 -0.70
CA HIS A 196 12.61 12.48 -0.25
C HIS A 196 12.37 11.00 0.01
N PHE A 197 12.84 10.14 -0.88
CA PHE A 197 12.76 8.70 -0.73
C PHE A 197 13.44 8.20 0.56
N MET A 198 14.66 8.67 0.85
CA MET A 198 15.38 8.34 2.09
C MET A 198 14.65 8.86 3.34
N LYS A 199 14.09 10.10 3.29
CA LYS A 199 13.25 10.66 4.36
C LYS A 199 11.99 9.81 4.60
N LYS A 200 11.35 9.30 3.53
CA LYS A 200 10.21 8.36 3.63
C LYS A 200 10.62 7.11 4.41
N TRP A 201 11.74 6.48 4.07
CA TRP A 201 12.23 5.28 4.76
C TRP A 201 12.66 5.53 6.21
N TYR A 202 13.24 6.69 6.50
CA TYR A 202 13.51 7.12 7.87
C TYR A 202 12.22 7.22 8.70
N LYS A 203 11.17 7.85 8.15
CA LYS A 203 9.84 7.92 8.80
C LYS A 203 9.26 6.51 9.01
N TYR A 204 9.45 5.61 8.07
CA TYR A 204 9.02 4.20 8.21
C TYR A 204 9.76 3.51 9.36
N GLY A 205 11.05 3.76 9.53
CA GLY A 205 11.81 3.27 10.68
C GLY A 205 11.25 3.78 12.00
N LYS A 206 10.92 5.07 12.09
CA LYS A 206 10.26 5.64 13.29
C LYS A 206 8.91 4.99 13.58
N ASN A 207 8.09 4.77 12.55
CA ASN A 207 6.80 4.10 12.69
C ASN A 207 6.96 2.65 13.15
N ALA A 208 8.01 1.97 12.71
CA ALA A 208 8.29 0.60 13.10
C ALA A 208 8.48 0.43 14.62
N LYS A 209 8.94 1.47 15.34
CA LYS A 209 9.03 1.46 16.82
C LYS A 209 7.68 1.18 17.49
N LEU A 210 6.58 1.61 16.88
CA LEU A 210 5.23 1.39 17.41
C LEU A 210 4.83 -0.09 17.44
N LEU A 211 5.49 -0.91 16.63
CA LEU A 211 5.20 -2.34 16.54
C LEU A 211 5.96 -3.17 17.59
N LYS A 212 6.94 -2.57 18.26
CA LYS A 212 7.74 -3.26 19.28
C LYS A 212 6.86 -3.73 20.46
N GLY A 213 7.01 -4.99 20.84
CA GLY A 213 6.21 -5.59 21.91
C GLY A 213 4.79 -5.96 21.52
N THR A 214 4.39 -5.75 20.26
CA THR A 214 3.11 -6.21 19.71
C THR A 214 3.31 -7.45 18.85
N GLU A 215 2.23 -8.15 18.51
CA GLU A 215 2.28 -9.27 17.56
C GLU A 215 2.81 -8.86 16.18
N TYR A 216 2.69 -7.59 15.80
CA TYR A 216 3.17 -7.03 14.52
C TYR A 216 4.69 -6.80 14.49
N GLU A 217 5.39 -7.02 15.61
CA GLU A 217 6.86 -6.95 15.63
C GLU A 217 7.50 -7.96 14.66
N VAL A 218 6.76 -9.00 14.27
CA VAL A 218 7.16 -9.98 13.25
C VAL A 218 7.54 -9.33 11.91
N PHE A 219 6.94 -8.20 11.55
CA PHE A 219 7.29 -7.48 10.33
C PHE A 219 8.67 -6.84 10.36
N ILE A 220 9.22 -6.65 11.54
CA ILE A 220 10.56 -6.09 11.74
C ILE A 220 11.57 -7.23 11.93
N LYS A 221 11.26 -8.19 12.80
CA LYS A 221 12.12 -9.32 13.12
C LYS A 221 12.20 -10.36 11.98
N GLY A 222 11.11 -10.54 11.24
CA GLY A 222 10.97 -11.55 10.18
C GLY A 222 11.64 -11.20 8.84
N ARG A 223 12.13 -9.99 8.65
CA ARG A 223 12.78 -9.53 7.39
C ARG A 223 14.16 -10.15 7.11
N LYS A 224 14.44 -11.33 7.68
CA LYS A 224 15.63 -12.08 7.34
C LYS A 224 15.55 -12.58 5.90
N VAL A 225 16.67 -12.41 5.21
CA VAL A 225 17.01 -12.88 3.85
C VAL A 225 15.86 -13.50 3.05
N ARG A 226 15.43 -12.81 2.02
CA ARG A 226 14.44 -13.31 1.04
C ARG A 226 14.95 -14.66 0.49
N PRO A 227 14.25 -15.79 0.70
CA PRO A 227 14.71 -17.10 0.25
C PRO A 227 14.65 -17.23 -1.27
N GLY A 228 15.46 -18.12 -1.83
CA GLY A 228 15.41 -18.49 -3.26
C GLY A 228 16.00 -17.46 -4.25
N LEU A 229 16.77 -16.48 -3.77
CA LEU A 229 17.50 -15.54 -4.64
C LEU A 229 18.81 -16.15 -5.13
N SER A 230 19.06 -16.03 -6.45
CA SER A 230 20.37 -16.27 -7.04
C SER A 230 21.39 -15.21 -6.58
N ILE A 231 22.68 -15.49 -6.77
CA ILE A 231 23.76 -14.54 -6.45
C ILE A 231 23.56 -13.23 -7.25
N ALA A 232 23.23 -13.32 -8.54
CA ALA A 232 22.99 -12.15 -9.37
C ALA A 232 21.82 -11.29 -8.87
N GLU A 233 20.74 -11.91 -8.41
CA GLU A 233 19.57 -11.22 -7.81
C GLU A 233 19.94 -10.56 -6.49
N LYS A 234 20.73 -11.22 -5.66
CA LYS A 234 21.23 -10.62 -4.40
C LYS A 234 22.08 -9.39 -4.67
N VAL A 235 22.95 -9.43 -5.67
CA VAL A 235 23.77 -8.27 -6.09
C VAL A 235 22.86 -7.14 -6.60
N LYS A 236 21.89 -7.44 -7.46
CA LYS A 236 20.92 -6.43 -7.95
C LYS A 236 20.12 -5.78 -6.81
N LEU A 237 19.75 -6.54 -5.79
CA LEU A 237 19.00 -6.03 -4.65
C LEU A 237 19.85 -5.31 -3.59
N LEU A 238 21.17 -5.32 -3.71
CA LEU A 238 22.04 -4.67 -2.73
C LEU A 238 21.77 -3.17 -2.64
N ILE A 239 21.72 -2.48 -3.78
CA ILE A 239 21.43 -1.03 -3.82
C ILE A 239 20.03 -0.71 -3.26
N PRO A 240 18.93 -1.33 -3.73
CA PRO A 240 17.63 -1.13 -3.13
C PRO A 240 17.60 -1.38 -1.62
N THR A 241 18.31 -2.43 -1.16
CA THR A 241 18.36 -2.78 0.27
C THR A 241 19.10 -1.73 1.09
N LEU A 242 20.21 -1.20 0.62
CA LEU A 242 20.98 -0.16 1.32
C LEU A 242 20.23 1.17 1.35
N VAL A 243 19.69 1.60 0.21
CA VAL A 243 19.00 2.89 0.09
C VAL A 243 17.73 2.95 0.93
N LYS A 244 17.06 1.81 1.12
CA LYS A 244 15.90 1.66 2.03
C LYS A 244 16.31 1.37 3.47
N GLY A 245 17.24 0.45 3.64
CA GLY A 245 17.59 -0.13 4.94
C GLY A 245 18.35 0.81 5.85
N ILE A 246 19.30 1.61 5.32
CA ILE A 246 20.10 2.53 6.14
C ILE A 246 19.19 3.62 6.76
N PRO A 247 18.39 4.39 5.98
CA PRO A 247 17.48 5.38 6.58
C PRO A 247 16.46 4.75 7.53
N PHE A 248 15.94 3.58 7.17
CA PHE A 248 15.02 2.84 8.04
C PHE A 248 15.67 2.48 9.38
N ALA A 249 16.87 1.93 9.37
CA ALA A 249 17.60 1.56 10.59
C ALA A 249 17.88 2.80 11.46
N ILE A 250 18.33 3.91 10.86
CA ILE A 250 18.52 5.18 11.58
C ILE A 250 17.20 5.60 12.24
N GLY A 251 16.08 5.61 11.50
CA GLY A 251 14.77 5.95 12.07
C GLY A 251 14.29 5.01 13.17
N TYR A 252 14.65 3.72 13.08
CA TYR A 252 14.25 2.71 14.06
C TYR A 252 15.08 2.75 15.34
N TYR A 253 16.38 3.01 15.27
CA TYR A 253 17.25 2.98 16.45
C TYR A 253 17.44 4.36 17.10
N PHE A 254 17.38 5.44 16.34
CA PHE A 254 17.54 6.83 16.79
C PHE A 254 16.25 7.65 16.61
#